data_afd49ed243141fa3f3457d458b676f77
#
_entry.id   afd49ed243141fa3f3457d458b676f77
#
_cell.length_a   1.000
_cell.length_b   1.000
_cell.length_c   1.000
_cell.angle_alpha   90.00
_cell.angle_beta   90.00
_cell.angle_gamma   90.00
#
_symmetry.space_group_name_H-M   'P 1'
#
loop_
_entity.id
_entity.type
_entity.pdbx_description
1 polymer ?
#
loop_
_entity_poly.entity_id
_entity_poly.type
_entity_poly.pdbx_seq_one_letter_code
_entity_poly.pdbx_strand_id
1 'polypeptide(L)'
;MKNKLEDYVFKIKNFLNLCKQTTKQLINVKWKDHYFSNYGRQYKRSGNKELKVSHDQIVNQKEIMNRLHSAIKQYQDNFNFLWFSSWAGYTAIRFNKYSQDKVMAKHCDHIHDIFDGEKKGIPILSCLGALNDNYKGGEFILFDNKQVELKAGELLIFPSNFMYPHEIKPVTKGTRYSYISWVY
;
A
#
# COMPACT_ATOMS: atom_id res chain seq x y z
N MET A 1 -13.20 -23.66 5.11
CA MET A 1 -12.34 -23.37 3.94
C MET A 1 -12.74 -21.99 3.41
N LYS A 2 -11.81 -21.04 3.24
CA LYS A 2 -12.12 -19.74 2.65
C LYS A 2 -12.21 -19.91 1.14
N ASN A 3 -13.32 -19.51 0.54
CA ASN A 3 -13.64 -19.81 -0.86
C ASN A 3 -13.73 -18.58 -1.75
N LYS A 4 -13.61 -17.36 -1.18
CA LYS A 4 -13.72 -16.10 -1.90
C LYS A 4 -12.42 -15.31 -1.76
N LEU A 5 -12.06 -14.56 -2.79
CA LEU A 5 -10.84 -13.73 -2.77
C LEU A 5 -10.85 -12.70 -1.63
N GLU A 6 -12.02 -12.17 -1.30
CA GLU A 6 -12.19 -11.21 -0.19
C GLU A 6 -11.82 -11.80 1.17
N ASP A 7 -11.93 -13.11 1.35
CA ASP A 7 -11.60 -13.77 2.60
C ASP A 7 -10.11 -13.70 2.95
N TYR A 8 -9.24 -13.40 1.96
CA TYR A 8 -7.79 -13.22 2.14
C TYR A 8 -7.38 -11.76 2.31
N VAL A 9 -8.35 -10.85 2.39
CA VAL A 9 -8.12 -9.43 2.68
C VAL A 9 -8.25 -9.22 4.18
N PHE A 10 -7.18 -8.78 4.83
CA PHE A 10 -7.10 -8.68 6.28
C PHE A 10 -6.92 -7.22 6.69
N LYS A 11 -7.85 -6.72 7.51
CA LYS A 11 -7.82 -5.35 8.01
C LYS A 11 -7.51 -5.32 9.51
N ILE A 12 -6.48 -4.58 9.88
CA ILE A 12 -6.10 -4.34 11.28
C ILE A 12 -6.51 -2.92 11.65
N LYS A 13 -7.42 -2.82 12.63
CA LYS A 13 -7.82 -1.53 13.23
C LYS A 13 -6.78 -1.08 14.26
N ASN A 14 -6.66 0.23 14.45
CA ASN A 14 -5.74 0.83 15.44
C ASN A 14 -4.29 0.37 15.31
N PHE A 15 -3.87 0.04 14.09
CA PHE A 15 -2.51 -0.39 13.79
C PHE A 15 -1.48 0.70 14.13
N LEU A 16 -1.77 1.95 13.80
CA LEU A 16 -0.86 3.08 14.00
C LEU A 16 -1.57 4.25 14.70
N ASN A 17 -1.12 4.60 15.88
CA ASN A 17 -1.60 5.76 16.64
C ASN A 17 -0.82 7.06 16.37
N LEU A 18 0.26 7.00 15.59
CA LEU A 18 1.16 8.11 15.28
C LEU A 18 0.83 8.85 13.97
N CYS A 19 -0.36 8.68 13.40
CA CYS A 19 -0.74 9.20 12.09
C CYS A 19 -0.55 10.71 11.96
N LYS A 20 -1.01 11.51 12.95
CA LYS A 20 -0.86 12.97 12.93
C LYS A 20 0.60 13.42 12.96
N GLN A 21 1.44 12.72 13.73
CA GLN A 21 2.88 13.01 13.81
C GLN A 21 3.57 12.61 12.51
N THR A 22 3.21 11.45 11.96
CA THR A 22 3.74 10.95 10.69
C THR A 22 3.40 11.90 9.54
N THR A 23 2.15 12.32 9.41
CA THR A 23 1.75 13.29 8.37
C THR A 23 2.44 14.63 8.49
N LYS A 24 2.73 15.12 9.70
CA LYS A 24 3.54 16.33 9.89
C LYS A 24 4.98 16.16 9.36
N GLN A 25 5.60 15.01 9.58
CA GLN A 25 6.94 14.72 9.06
C GLN A 25 6.97 14.65 7.53
N LEU A 26 5.87 14.23 6.90
CA LEU A 26 5.75 14.16 5.44
C LEU A 26 5.70 15.55 4.74
N ILE A 27 5.60 16.64 5.48
CA ILE A 27 5.66 17.99 4.92
C ILE A 27 7.06 18.27 4.33
N ASN A 28 8.09 17.71 4.95
CA ASN A 28 9.50 18.00 4.62
C ASN A 28 10.14 16.95 3.70
N VAL A 29 9.42 15.92 3.27
CA VAL A 29 9.97 14.89 2.38
C VAL A 29 9.96 15.34 0.92
N LYS A 30 10.85 14.76 0.12
CA LYS A 30 10.87 14.98 -1.33
C LYS A 30 9.82 14.10 -2.02
N TRP A 31 8.83 14.73 -2.65
CA TRP A 31 7.80 14.07 -3.41
C TRP A 31 8.19 13.97 -4.88
N LYS A 32 8.19 12.74 -5.42
CA LYS A 32 8.43 12.43 -6.84
C LYS A 32 7.12 12.00 -7.51
N ASP A 33 7.05 12.16 -8.81
CA ASP A 33 5.94 11.59 -9.58
C ASP A 33 5.98 10.07 -9.52
N HIS A 34 4.81 9.46 -9.45
CA HIS A 34 4.67 8.01 -9.56
C HIS A 34 4.70 7.58 -11.02
N TYR A 35 5.38 6.48 -11.28
CA TYR A 35 5.41 5.78 -12.57
C TYR A 35 5.15 4.31 -12.35
N PHE A 36 4.43 3.70 -13.28
CA PHE A 36 4.39 2.24 -13.43
C PHE A 36 5.61 1.80 -14.22
N SER A 37 6.17 0.65 -13.86
CA SER A 37 7.26 0.02 -14.59
C SER A 37 6.79 -1.25 -15.28
N ASN A 38 7.34 -1.52 -16.46
CA ASN A 38 7.17 -2.78 -17.16
C ASN A 38 8.39 -3.05 -18.04
N TYR A 39 9.14 -4.10 -17.76
CA TYR A 39 10.38 -4.47 -18.46
C TYR A 39 11.37 -3.30 -18.61
N GLY A 40 11.63 -2.60 -17.49
CA GLY A 40 12.54 -1.44 -17.47
C GLY A 40 12.00 -0.15 -18.09
N ARG A 41 10.78 -0.15 -18.61
CA ARG A 41 10.15 1.07 -19.15
C ARG A 41 9.21 1.69 -18.13
N GLN A 42 9.40 2.96 -17.85
CA GLN A 42 8.51 3.74 -16.99
C GLN A 42 7.41 4.42 -17.80
N TYR A 43 6.18 4.39 -17.29
CA TYR A 43 5.03 5.03 -17.93
C TYR A 43 3.99 5.49 -16.91
N LYS A 44 3.13 6.42 -17.29
CA LYS A 44 1.96 6.86 -16.51
C LYS A 44 0.69 6.29 -17.14
N ARG A 45 -0.21 5.74 -16.33
CA ARG A 45 -1.51 5.23 -16.79
C ARG A 45 -2.58 6.32 -16.84
N SER A 46 -2.52 7.27 -15.92
CA SER A 46 -3.49 8.37 -15.79
C SER A 46 -2.88 9.74 -16.12
N GLY A 47 -1.78 9.76 -16.86
CA GLY A 47 -1.08 11.00 -17.23
C GLY A 47 -0.68 11.83 -16.00
N ASN A 48 -1.06 13.11 -15.97
CA ASN A 48 -0.74 14.01 -14.86
C ASN A 48 -1.58 13.78 -13.59
N LYS A 49 -2.54 12.84 -13.61
CA LYS A 49 -3.40 12.53 -12.47
C LYS A 49 -2.79 11.49 -11.53
N GLU A 50 -1.63 10.91 -11.86
CA GLU A 50 -0.95 9.98 -10.95
C GLU A 50 -0.55 10.66 -9.63
N LEU A 51 -0.56 9.87 -8.55
CA LEU A 51 -0.12 10.29 -7.22
C LEU A 51 1.36 10.73 -7.22
N LYS A 52 1.79 11.30 -6.09
CA LYS A 52 3.20 11.47 -5.78
C LYS A 52 3.66 10.46 -4.73
N VAL A 53 4.91 10.05 -4.81
CA VAL A 53 5.53 9.08 -3.91
C VAL A 53 6.80 9.63 -3.26
N SER A 54 7.12 9.13 -2.07
CA SER A 54 8.39 9.40 -1.40
C SER A 54 8.94 8.13 -0.77
N HIS A 55 10.25 7.96 -0.87
CA HIS A 55 11.04 6.94 -0.18
C HIS A 55 11.94 7.54 0.90
N ASP A 56 11.75 8.83 1.20
CA ASP A 56 12.54 9.50 2.23
C ASP A 56 12.28 8.87 3.59
N GLN A 57 13.34 8.76 4.37
CA GLN A 57 13.23 8.27 5.74
C GLN A 57 12.66 9.36 6.65
N ILE A 58 11.76 8.96 7.54
CA ILE A 58 11.20 9.80 8.59
C ILE A 58 11.37 9.16 9.96
N VAL A 59 11.30 9.96 11.01
CA VAL A 59 11.52 9.48 12.39
C VAL A 59 10.61 8.30 12.75
N ASN A 60 9.33 8.38 12.38
CA ASN A 60 8.35 7.33 12.74
C ASN A 60 8.47 6.07 11.86
N GLN A 61 9.34 6.03 10.86
CA GLN A 61 9.45 4.90 9.93
C GLN A 61 9.83 3.60 10.63
N LYS A 62 10.78 3.66 11.57
CA LYS A 62 11.21 2.46 12.32
C LYS A 62 10.07 1.83 13.10
N GLU A 63 9.24 2.66 13.75
CA GLU A 63 8.06 2.16 14.49
C GLU A 63 7.05 1.52 13.55
N ILE A 64 6.76 2.15 12.40
CA ILE A 64 5.85 1.58 11.40
C ILE A 64 6.39 0.24 10.89
N MET A 65 7.68 0.15 10.57
CA MET A 65 8.32 -1.07 10.09
C MET A 65 8.26 -2.20 11.13
N ASN A 66 8.52 -1.91 12.40
CA ASN A 66 8.42 -2.90 13.49
C ASN A 66 6.98 -3.43 13.64
N ARG A 67 5.98 -2.54 13.55
CA ARG A 67 4.56 -2.92 13.60
C ARG A 67 4.14 -3.74 12.38
N LEU A 68 4.67 -3.41 11.19
CA LEU A 68 4.43 -4.20 9.97
C LEU A 68 4.91 -5.63 10.11
N HIS A 69 6.09 -5.86 10.72
CA HIS A 69 6.57 -7.21 11.00
C HIS A 69 5.55 -8.02 11.81
N SER A 70 5.05 -7.45 12.91
CA SER A 70 4.05 -8.10 13.75
C SER A 70 2.71 -8.32 13.03
N ALA A 71 2.30 -7.37 12.18
CA ALA A 71 1.07 -7.48 11.41
C ALA A 71 1.15 -8.57 10.33
N ILE A 72 2.30 -8.72 9.66
CA ILE A 72 2.52 -9.79 8.67
C ILE A 72 2.45 -11.16 9.36
N LYS A 73 3.08 -11.28 10.54
CA LYS A 73 2.97 -12.50 11.34
C LYS A 73 1.51 -12.78 11.74
N GLN A 74 0.78 -11.76 12.18
CA GLN A 74 -0.64 -11.89 12.53
C GLN A 74 -1.49 -12.33 11.32
N TYR A 75 -1.19 -11.83 10.11
CA TYR A 75 -1.81 -12.29 8.88
C TYR A 75 -1.56 -13.78 8.66
N GLN A 76 -0.31 -14.23 8.77
CA GLN A 76 0.08 -15.62 8.61
C GLN A 76 -0.63 -16.52 9.62
N ASP A 77 -0.62 -16.14 10.90
CA ASP A 77 -1.24 -16.90 11.98
C ASP A 77 -2.77 -17.00 11.81
N ASN A 78 -3.42 -15.92 11.35
CA ASN A 78 -4.87 -15.88 11.13
C ASN A 78 -5.33 -16.83 10.01
N PHE A 79 -4.49 -17.03 9.00
CA PHE A 79 -4.83 -17.92 7.88
C PHE A 79 -4.31 -19.33 8.06
N ASN A 80 -3.25 -19.53 8.84
CA ASN A 80 -2.63 -20.81 9.16
C ASN A 80 -2.45 -21.71 7.93
N PHE A 81 -1.87 -21.15 6.87
CA PHE A 81 -1.62 -21.90 5.65
C PHE A 81 -0.48 -22.89 5.86
N LEU A 82 -0.75 -24.18 5.75
CA LEU A 82 0.26 -25.24 5.88
C LEU A 82 1.37 -25.14 4.82
N TRP A 83 1.07 -24.57 3.67
CA TRP A 83 2.00 -24.40 2.54
C TRP A 83 2.72 -23.04 2.55
N PHE A 84 2.30 -22.09 3.39
CA PHE A 84 2.93 -20.79 3.54
C PHE A 84 3.92 -20.85 4.69
N SER A 85 5.09 -21.43 4.41
CA SER A 85 6.07 -21.73 5.46
C SER A 85 6.93 -20.53 5.86
N SER A 86 7.17 -19.58 4.93
CA SER A 86 8.06 -18.44 5.20
C SER A 86 7.90 -17.31 4.18
N TRP A 87 8.44 -16.17 4.55
CA TRP A 87 8.65 -15.00 3.71
C TRP A 87 10.08 -14.50 3.93
N ALA A 88 10.74 -13.97 2.88
CA ALA A 88 12.13 -13.58 2.94
C ALA A 88 12.34 -12.19 3.56
N GLY A 89 11.29 -11.35 3.53
CA GLY A 89 11.34 -9.99 4.05
C GLY A 89 10.20 -9.13 3.54
N TYR A 90 10.30 -7.84 3.82
CA TYR A 90 9.38 -6.82 3.32
C TYR A 90 10.13 -5.53 3.02
N THR A 91 9.63 -4.77 2.06
CA THR A 91 10.28 -3.54 1.61
C THR A 91 10.21 -2.43 2.66
N ALA A 92 11.15 -1.50 2.63
CA ALA A 92 10.94 -0.21 3.29
C ALA A 92 9.65 0.43 2.78
N ILE A 93 8.97 1.17 3.66
CA ILE A 93 7.71 1.82 3.29
C ILE A 93 7.95 2.90 2.23
N ARG A 94 7.03 2.94 1.26
CA ARG A 94 6.87 4.04 0.31
C ARG A 94 5.67 4.88 0.75
N PHE A 95 5.87 6.16 0.94
CA PHE A 95 4.77 7.08 1.22
C PHE A 95 4.09 7.51 -0.07
N ASN A 96 2.77 7.63 -0.01
CA ASN A 96 1.91 8.02 -1.12
C ASN A 96 1.14 9.29 -0.75
N LYS A 97 1.10 10.26 -1.69
CA LYS A 97 0.37 11.52 -1.56
C LYS A 97 -0.57 11.70 -2.74
N TYR A 98 -1.84 11.81 -2.45
CA TYR A 98 -2.91 12.09 -3.41
C TYR A 98 -3.48 13.47 -3.11
N SER A 99 -3.03 14.49 -3.82
CA SER A 99 -3.68 15.81 -3.81
C SER A 99 -4.99 15.74 -4.60
N GLN A 100 -5.73 16.84 -4.65
CA GLN A 100 -6.97 16.92 -5.44
C GLN A 100 -6.75 16.43 -6.88
N ASP A 101 -7.72 15.68 -7.41
CA ASP A 101 -7.77 15.04 -8.73
C ASP A 101 -6.71 13.94 -8.96
N LYS A 102 -5.89 13.61 -7.94
CA LYS A 102 -4.90 12.53 -8.05
C LYS A 102 -5.53 11.17 -7.79
N VAL A 103 -5.00 10.18 -8.51
CA VAL A 103 -5.47 8.80 -8.53
C VAL A 103 -4.29 7.82 -8.44
N MET A 104 -4.60 6.57 -8.23
CA MET A 104 -3.77 5.43 -8.60
C MET A 104 -4.57 4.59 -9.57
N ALA A 105 -4.15 4.52 -10.83
CA ALA A 105 -4.85 3.74 -11.85
C ALA A 105 -4.94 2.27 -11.45
N LYS A 106 -5.98 1.58 -11.90
CA LYS A 106 -6.21 0.16 -11.62
C LYS A 106 -5.01 -0.70 -12.02
N HIS A 107 -4.50 -1.47 -11.08
CA HIS A 107 -3.31 -2.31 -11.23
C HIS A 107 -3.31 -3.45 -10.22
N CYS A 108 -2.36 -4.35 -10.40
CA CYS A 108 -1.93 -5.31 -9.38
C CYS A 108 -0.50 -4.97 -8.99
N ASP A 109 -0.10 -5.31 -7.78
CA ASP A 109 1.28 -5.07 -7.29
C ASP A 109 2.27 -6.12 -7.78
N HIS A 110 1.80 -7.16 -8.45
CA HIS A 110 2.61 -8.16 -9.10
C HIS A 110 3.20 -7.58 -10.39
N ILE A 111 4.38 -6.99 -10.30
CA ILE A 111 5.07 -6.34 -11.42
C ILE A 111 6.46 -6.95 -11.54
N HIS A 112 6.86 -7.30 -12.77
CA HIS A 112 8.19 -7.85 -13.06
C HIS A 112 9.34 -6.99 -12.51
N ASP A 113 9.20 -5.68 -12.63
CA ASP A 113 10.29 -4.74 -12.39
C ASP A 113 10.51 -4.35 -10.94
N ILE A 114 9.58 -4.65 -10.02
CA ILE A 114 9.79 -4.36 -8.59
C ILE A 114 11.00 -5.14 -8.04
N PHE A 115 11.34 -6.26 -8.66
CA PHE A 115 12.32 -7.22 -8.16
C PHE A 115 13.46 -7.51 -9.12
N ASP A 116 13.60 -6.77 -10.19
CA ASP A 116 14.75 -6.84 -11.11
C ASP A 116 15.96 -6.05 -10.58
N GLY A 117 15.83 -5.40 -9.42
CA GLY A 117 16.88 -4.67 -8.73
C GLY A 117 17.59 -5.49 -7.65
N GLU A 118 17.96 -4.85 -6.56
CA GLU A 118 18.66 -5.48 -5.41
C GLU A 118 17.83 -6.57 -4.73
N LYS A 119 16.51 -6.44 -4.75
CA LYS A 119 15.58 -7.42 -4.17
C LYS A 119 14.86 -8.16 -5.28
N LYS A 120 15.23 -9.42 -5.44
CA LYS A 120 14.59 -10.31 -6.42
C LYS A 120 13.46 -11.07 -5.75
N GLY A 121 12.34 -11.17 -6.41
CA GLY A 121 11.18 -11.93 -5.96
C GLY A 121 9.88 -11.24 -6.33
N ILE A 122 8.82 -12.00 -6.40
CA ILE A 122 7.46 -11.50 -6.66
C ILE A 122 6.84 -11.18 -5.31
N PRO A 123 6.25 -9.97 -5.08
CA PRO A 123 5.59 -9.71 -3.83
C PRO A 123 4.42 -10.67 -3.64
N ILE A 124 4.34 -11.21 -2.45
CA ILE A 124 3.26 -12.13 -2.05
C ILE A 124 2.12 -11.39 -1.35
N LEU A 125 2.44 -10.35 -0.57
CA LEU A 125 1.45 -9.53 0.12
C LEU A 125 1.73 -8.04 -0.07
N SER A 126 0.66 -7.27 -0.16
CA SER A 126 0.65 -5.81 -0.11
C SER A 126 0.14 -5.34 1.25
N CYS A 127 0.89 -4.46 1.90
CA CYS A 127 0.58 -3.89 3.21
C CYS A 127 0.32 -2.38 3.07
N LEU A 128 -0.96 -1.99 2.95
CA LEU A 128 -1.40 -0.61 2.74
C LEU A 128 -1.88 0.02 4.05
N GLY A 129 -1.23 1.07 4.53
CA GLY A 129 -1.64 1.81 5.72
C GLY A 129 -2.19 3.19 5.40
N ALA A 130 -3.30 3.57 6.05
CA ALA A 130 -3.90 4.89 5.94
C ALA A 130 -3.33 5.83 7.02
N LEU A 131 -2.90 7.03 6.62
CA LEU A 131 -2.33 8.03 7.53
C LEU A 131 -3.28 9.16 7.88
N ASN A 132 -4.36 9.35 7.11
CA ASN A 132 -5.41 10.32 7.42
C ASN A 132 -6.72 9.89 6.76
N ASP A 133 -7.81 10.54 7.18
CA ASP A 133 -9.16 10.36 6.67
C ASP A 133 -9.94 11.69 6.53
N ASN A 134 -9.25 12.82 6.70
CA ASN A 134 -9.82 14.17 6.58
C ASN A 134 -9.81 14.70 5.14
N TYR A 135 -10.19 13.86 4.18
CA TYR A 135 -10.33 14.17 2.76
C TYR A 135 -11.66 13.62 2.23
N LYS A 136 -12.02 13.95 0.98
CA LYS A 136 -13.17 13.39 0.26
C LYS A 136 -12.72 12.78 -1.06
N GLY A 137 -13.44 11.77 -1.54
CA GLY A 137 -12.99 10.93 -2.64
C GLY A 137 -11.84 10.03 -2.23
N GLY A 138 -11.02 9.59 -3.16
CA GLY A 138 -9.84 8.78 -2.87
C GLY A 138 -10.17 7.39 -2.31
N GLU A 139 -11.31 6.84 -2.67
CA GLU A 139 -11.75 5.51 -2.26
C GLU A 139 -10.78 4.45 -2.76
N PHE A 140 -10.44 3.50 -1.90
CA PHE A 140 -9.71 2.30 -2.28
C PHE A 140 -10.71 1.25 -2.77
N ILE A 141 -10.58 0.88 -4.03
CA ILE A 141 -11.42 -0.12 -4.68
C ILE A 141 -10.59 -1.37 -4.95
N LEU A 142 -11.03 -2.50 -4.42
CA LEU A 142 -10.53 -3.84 -4.75
C LEU A 142 -11.41 -4.47 -5.82
N PHE A 143 -10.80 -5.29 -6.65
CA PHE A 143 -11.46 -5.98 -7.76
C PHE A 143 -12.06 -4.93 -8.72
N ASP A 144 -13.33 -5.08 -9.09
CA ASP A 144 -13.99 -4.13 -9.99
C ASP A 144 -14.78 -3.05 -9.24
N ASN A 145 -15.36 -3.40 -8.10
CA ASN A 145 -16.32 -2.52 -7.42
C ASN A 145 -16.32 -2.60 -5.89
N LYS A 146 -15.44 -3.38 -5.28
CA LYS A 146 -15.41 -3.54 -3.82
C LYS A 146 -14.70 -2.37 -3.16
N GLN A 147 -15.44 -1.42 -2.65
CA GLN A 147 -14.86 -0.37 -1.82
C GLN A 147 -14.43 -0.92 -0.46
N VAL A 148 -13.18 -0.66 -0.08
CA VAL A 148 -12.66 -0.95 1.25
C VAL A 148 -12.37 0.36 1.96
N GLU A 149 -13.17 0.66 2.97
CA GLU A 149 -12.96 1.82 3.82
C GLU A 149 -11.73 1.63 4.70
N LEU A 150 -10.83 2.60 4.70
CA LEU A 150 -9.64 2.67 5.56
C LEU A 150 -9.62 4.00 6.29
N LYS A 151 -9.70 3.95 7.62
CA LYS A 151 -9.55 5.11 8.51
C LYS A 151 -8.09 5.36 8.86
N ALA A 152 -7.78 6.56 9.29
CA ALA A 152 -6.45 6.89 9.79
C ALA A 152 -6.00 5.87 10.85
N GLY A 153 -4.81 5.30 10.66
CA GLY A 153 -4.23 4.30 11.55
C GLY A 153 -4.68 2.86 11.30
N GLU A 154 -5.48 2.59 10.27
CA GLU A 154 -5.79 1.22 9.85
C GLU A 154 -4.78 0.71 8.82
N LEU A 155 -4.54 -0.59 8.85
CA LEU A 155 -3.70 -1.33 7.91
C LEU A 155 -4.54 -2.37 7.18
N LEU A 156 -4.36 -2.46 5.87
CA LEU A 156 -4.91 -3.50 5.01
C LEU A 156 -3.78 -4.38 4.49
N ILE A 157 -3.91 -5.69 4.63
CA ILE A 157 -2.99 -6.68 4.06
C ILE A 157 -3.78 -7.56 3.11
N PHE A 158 -3.28 -7.74 1.90
CA PHE A 158 -3.92 -8.56 0.87
C PHE A 158 -2.87 -9.16 -0.08
N PRO A 159 -3.17 -10.27 -0.78
CA PRO A 159 -2.26 -10.85 -1.75
C PRO A 159 -1.94 -9.87 -2.89
N SER A 160 -0.68 -9.86 -3.34
CA SER A 160 -0.19 -8.91 -4.35
C SER A 160 -0.43 -9.36 -5.79
N ASN A 161 -0.91 -10.59 -6.01
CA ASN A 161 -0.99 -11.21 -7.33
C ASN A 161 -2.09 -10.60 -8.22
N PHE A 162 -2.16 -11.05 -9.47
CA PHE A 162 -3.06 -10.55 -10.51
C PHE A 162 -4.56 -10.73 -10.19
N MET A 163 -4.92 -11.55 -9.22
CA MET A 163 -6.31 -11.72 -8.77
C MET A 163 -6.79 -10.59 -7.84
N TYR A 164 -5.90 -9.69 -7.42
CA TYR A 164 -6.22 -8.57 -6.53
C TYR A 164 -5.98 -7.21 -7.21
N PRO A 165 -6.65 -6.94 -8.36
CA PRO A 165 -6.59 -5.63 -8.98
C PRO A 165 -7.21 -4.60 -8.06
N HIS A 166 -6.57 -3.43 -7.97
CA HIS A 166 -7.03 -2.34 -7.12
C HIS A 166 -6.70 -0.97 -7.70
N GLU A 167 -7.41 0.03 -7.22
CA GLU A 167 -7.25 1.42 -7.64
C GLU A 167 -7.55 2.38 -6.48
N ILE A 168 -7.09 3.63 -6.62
CA ILE A 168 -7.55 4.76 -5.82
C ILE A 168 -8.30 5.71 -6.73
N LYS A 169 -9.56 5.97 -6.40
CA LYS A 169 -10.41 6.95 -7.09
C LYS A 169 -9.90 8.37 -6.87
N PRO A 170 -10.31 9.35 -7.69
CA PRO A 170 -9.87 10.73 -7.54
C PRO A 170 -10.18 11.29 -6.15
N VAL A 171 -9.20 11.96 -5.53
CA VAL A 171 -9.44 12.77 -4.34
C VAL A 171 -10.17 14.04 -4.77
N THR A 172 -11.36 14.29 -4.23
CA THR A 172 -12.19 15.43 -4.63
C THR A 172 -12.00 16.64 -3.72
N LYS A 173 -11.54 16.45 -2.48
CA LYS A 173 -11.22 17.53 -1.53
C LYS A 173 -10.14 17.11 -0.56
N GLY A 174 -9.19 17.99 -0.29
CA GLY A 174 -8.09 17.73 0.66
C GLY A 174 -6.95 16.93 0.05
N THR A 175 -6.21 16.22 0.89
CA THR A 175 -5.08 15.38 0.50
C THR A 175 -5.13 14.06 1.25
N ARG A 176 -5.06 12.96 0.54
CA ARG A 176 -4.95 11.62 1.11
C ARG A 176 -3.48 11.22 1.24
N TYR A 177 -3.09 10.77 2.43
CA TYR A 177 -1.78 10.20 2.70
C TYR A 177 -1.92 8.73 3.08
N SER A 178 -1.05 7.91 2.54
CA SER A 178 -0.93 6.49 2.88
C SER A 178 0.53 6.05 2.75
N TYR A 179 0.81 4.82 3.19
CA TYR A 179 2.07 4.16 2.90
C TYR A 179 1.80 2.73 2.41
N ILE A 180 2.76 2.17 1.72
CA ILE A 180 2.73 0.79 1.23
C ILE A 180 4.07 0.11 1.49
N SER A 181 4.03 -1.16 1.84
CA SER A 181 5.16 -2.08 1.88
C SER A 181 4.74 -3.39 1.24
N TRP A 182 5.67 -4.11 0.65
CA TRP A 182 5.44 -5.40 0.00
C TRP A 182 6.26 -6.49 0.67
N VAL A 183 5.61 -7.62 0.95
CA VAL A 183 6.23 -8.85 1.47
C VAL A 183 6.66 -9.72 0.30
N TYR A 184 7.83 -10.34 0.37
CA TYR A 184 8.41 -11.20 -0.67
C TYR A 184 9.13 -12.40 -0.06
#